data_5d1dc849cac839dfde0802d7b8a357b6
#
_entry.id   5d1dc849cac839dfde0802d7b8a357b6
#
_cell.length_a   1.000
_cell.length_b   1.000
_cell.length_c   1.000
_cell.angle_alpha   90.00
_cell.angle_beta   90.00
_cell.angle_gamma   90.00
#
_symmetry.space_group_name_H-M   'P 1'
#
loop_
_entity.id
_entity.type
_entity.pdbx_description
1 polymer ?
#
loop_
_entity_poly.entity_id
_entity_poly.type
_entity_poly.pdbx_seq_one_letter_code
_entity_poly.pdbx_strand_id
1 'polypeptide(L)'
;MTPQHHLPADIERTSFHIITEELEMMGLTPPPEHEAVVKRVIHTTTDFDYARNLHFTPRAVEQAVKALHAGAVIVTDTNMAMAGITKPGLEKLGGTACCYMADPEVAAAAKEAGTTRAVAAMKKAAQEHPGAILAVGNAPTALLTIAEQIESGLRPALVIGVPVGFVNVVESKERLFAVCEKYGVPAIVAMGRKGGSNVAAAICNALIYSAAEMLDPSARGWK
;
A
#
# COMPACT_ATOMS: atom_id res chain seq x y z
N MET A 1 11.15 35.87 -0.90
CA MET A 1 12.07 34.75 -0.58
C MET A 1 12.30 33.97 -1.86
N THR A 2 13.52 33.79 -2.30
CA THR A 2 13.84 32.93 -3.45
C THR A 2 13.80 31.47 -2.96
N PRO A 3 13.09 30.55 -3.63
CA PRO A 3 13.12 29.14 -3.26
C PRO A 3 14.55 28.62 -3.22
N GLN A 4 14.91 27.89 -2.15
CA GLN A 4 16.28 27.38 -1.98
C GLN A 4 16.58 26.17 -2.87
N HIS A 5 15.54 25.46 -3.35
CA HIS A 5 15.66 24.27 -4.17
C HIS A 5 14.77 24.39 -5.39
N HIS A 6 15.32 24.08 -6.58
CA HIS A 6 14.62 24.17 -7.86
C HIS A 6 14.57 22.83 -8.59
N LEU A 7 15.46 21.89 -8.26
CA LEU A 7 15.52 20.58 -8.90
C LEU A 7 14.65 19.58 -8.13
N PRO A 8 13.81 18.80 -8.81
CA PRO A 8 12.92 17.83 -8.16
C PRO A 8 13.65 16.85 -7.24
N ALA A 9 14.83 16.38 -7.65
CA ALA A 9 15.63 15.46 -6.85
C ALA A 9 16.10 16.09 -5.53
N ASP A 10 16.52 17.35 -5.54
CA ASP A 10 16.98 18.06 -4.34
C ASP A 10 15.82 18.34 -3.39
N ILE A 11 14.65 18.71 -3.93
CA ILE A 11 13.42 18.92 -3.13
C ILE A 11 13.05 17.65 -2.39
N GLU A 12 13.05 16.51 -3.08
CA GLU A 12 12.68 15.24 -2.45
C GLU A 12 13.72 14.82 -1.40
N ARG A 13 15.03 14.89 -1.70
CA ARG A 13 16.11 14.58 -0.74
C ARG A 13 16.01 15.46 0.52
N THR A 14 15.79 16.76 0.34
CA THR A 14 15.63 17.69 1.45
C THR A 14 14.40 17.35 2.28
N SER A 15 13.27 17.00 1.63
CA SER A 15 12.06 16.59 2.34
C SER A 15 12.30 15.32 3.18
N PHE A 16 13.01 14.31 2.63
CA PHE A 16 13.35 13.10 3.39
C PHE A 16 14.33 13.37 4.54
N HIS A 17 15.25 14.30 4.36
CA HIS A 17 16.17 14.73 5.42
C HIS A 17 15.39 15.38 6.58
N ILE A 18 14.51 16.34 6.27
CA ILE A 18 13.64 16.99 7.27
C ILE A 18 12.79 15.96 8.01
N ILE A 19 12.15 15.03 7.29
CA ILE A 19 11.35 13.96 7.90
C ILE A 19 12.20 13.11 8.85
N THR A 20 13.45 12.83 8.50
CA THR A 20 14.36 12.05 9.35
C THR A 20 14.66 12.80 10.65
N GLU A 21 15.07 14.07 10.55
CA GLU A 21 15.39 14.90 11.72
C GLU A 21 14.18 15.07 12.64
N GLU A 22 12.98 15.31 12.09
CA GLU A 22 11.76 15.45 12.89
C GLU A 22 11.36 14.13 13.56
N LEU A 23 11.50 12.97 12.90
CA LEU A 23 11.26 11.67 13.51
C LEU A 23 12.23 11.40 14.67
N GLU A 24 13.52 11.74 14.52
CA GLU A 24 14.53 11.61 15.56
C GLU A 24 14.18 12.52 16.77
N MET A 25 13.82 13.77 16.52
CA MET A 25 13.40 14.72 17.59
C MET A 25 12.16 14.24 18.34
N MET A 26 11.25 13.53 17.66
CA MET A 26 10.05 12.95 18.26
C MET A 26 10.31 11.59 18.95
N GLY A 27 11.51 11.00 18.83
CA GLY A 27 11.80 9.67 19.31
C GLY A 27 11.03 8.55 18.59
N LEU A 28 10.75 8.76 17.31
CA LEU A 28 9.90 7.88 16.48
C LEU A 28 10.67 7.22 15.33
N THR A 29 11.96 6.98 15.48
CA THR A 29 12.78 6.34 14.44
C THR A 29 12.24 4.96 14.09
N PRO A 30 11.77 4.74 12.83
CA PRO A 30 11.28 3.43 12.43
C PRO A 30 12.42 2.41 12.38
N PRO A 31 12.14 1.10 12.54
CA PRO A 31 13.11 0.06 12.22
C PRO A 31 13.62 0.20 10.78
N PRO A 32 14.91 -0.11 10.51
CA PRO A 32 15.51 0.08 9.19
C PRO A 32 14.71 -0.58 8.05
N GLU A 33 14.15 -1.75 8.30
CA GLU A 33 13.34 -2.50 7.33
C GLU A 33 12.00 -1.83 6.98
N HIS A 34 11.49 -0.94 7.85
CA HIS A 34 10.22 -0.22 7.65
C HIS A 34 10.42 1.24 7.19
N GLU A 35 11.65 1.75 7.31
CA GLU A 35 11.97 3.17 7.17
C GLU A 35 11.51 3.77 5.83
N ALA A 36 11.80 3.09 4.72
CA ALA A 36 11.44 3.57 3.39
C ALA A 36 9.91 3.73 3.23
N VAL A 37 9.13 2.79 3.77
CA VAL A 37 7.66 2.83 3.72
C VAL A 37 7.13 3.94 4.62
N VAL A 38 7.56 4.00 5.88
CA VAL A 38 7.08 5.01 6.84
C VAL A 38 7.38 6.42 6.34
N LYS A 39 8.63 6.69 5.97
CA LYS A 39 9.03 8.00 5.47
C LYS A 39 8.30 8.39 4.18
N ARG A 40 8.05 7.45 3.26
CA ARG A 40 7.29 7.73 2.02
C ARG A 40 5.83 8.09 2.32
N VAL A 41 5.21 7.43 3.28
CA VAL A 41 3.85 7.77 3.70
C VAL A 41 3.81 9.16 4.36
N ILE A 42 4.75 9.46 5.25
CA ILE A 42 4.86 10.80 5.86
C ILE A 42 5.11 11.86 4.79
N HIS A 43 6.01 11.62 3.84
CA HIS A 43 6.25 12.53 2.72
C HIS A 43 4.99 12.85 1.91
N THR A 44 4.12 11.85 1.72
CA THR A 44 2.87 11.99 0.95
C THR A 44 1.78 12.71 1.73
N THR A 45 1.77 12.61 3.06
CA THR A 45 0.66 13.05 3.92
C THR A 45 1.01 14.22 4.84
N THR A 46 2.29 14.51 5.04
CA THR A 46 2.83 15.42 6.06
C THR A 46 2.35 15.05 7.49
N ASP A 47 2.03 13.78 7.73
CA ASP A 47 1.42 13.32 8.98
C ASP A 47 2.34 12.28 9.67
N PHE A 48 3.00 12.70 10.74
CA PHE A 48 3.95 11.89 11.51
C PHE A 48 3.28 10.80 12.35
N ASP A 49 1.95 10.82 12.55
CA ASP A 49 1.26 9.74 13.25
C ASP A 49 1.41 8.39 12.54
N TYR A 50 1.70 8.40 11.24
CA TYR A 50 1.98 7.16 10.50
C TYR A 50 3.21 6.42 11.00
N ALA A 51 4.17 7.08 11.66
CA ALA A 51 5.30 6.42 12.31
C ALA A 51 4.86 5.51 13.48
N ARG A 52 3.70 5.80 14.11
CA ARG A 52 3.11 4.99 15.17
C ARG A 52 2.04 4.03 14.68
N ASN A 53 1.29 4.45 13.64
CA ASN A 53 0.05 3.79 13.25
C ASN A 53 0.25 2.78 12.11
N LEU A 54 1.40 2.78 11.42
CA LEU A 54 1.72 1.74 10.45
C LEU A 54 2.22 0.49 11.17
N HIS A 55 1.47 -0.58 11.03
CA HIS A 55 1.77 -1.90 11.58
C HIS A 55 2.18 -2.85 10.46
N PHE A 56 3.19 -3.65 10.74
CA PHE A 56 3.76 -4.60 9.79
C PHE A 56 3.74 -6.00 10.40
N THR A 57 3.28 -7.00 9.66
CA THR A 57 3.54 -8.38 10.04
C THR A 57 5.02 -8.72 9.85
N PRO A 58 5.55 -9.76 10.50
CA PRO A 58 6.97 -10.12 10.36
C PRO A 58 7.38 -10.29 8.90
N ARG A 59 8.48 -9.64 8.52
CA ARG A 59 9.08 -9.71 7.17
C ARG A 59 8.16 -9.20 6.03
N ALA A 60 7.14 -8.39 6.32
CA ALA A 60 6.19 -7.91 5.30
C ALA A 60 6.88 -7.19 4.13
N VAL A 61 7.82 -6.28 4.43
CA VAL A 61 8.56 -5.53 3.40
C VAL A 61 9.45 -6.46 2.57
N GLU A 62 10.19 -7.36 3.21
CA GLU A 62 11.06 -8.33 2.53
C GLU A 62 10.25 -9.23 1.57
N GLN A 63 9.11 -9.76 2.04
CA GLN A 63 8.24 -10.61 1.23
C GLN A 63 7.63 -9.84 0.04
N ALA A 64 7.23 -8.58 0.26
CA ALA A 64 6.74 -7.71 -0.79
C ALA A 64 7.80 -7.42 -1.85
N VAL A 65 9.02 -7.09 -1.46
CA VAL A 65 10.16 -6.85 -2.37
C VAL A 65 10.46 -8.12 -3.18
N LYS A 66 10.48 -9.28 -2.53
CA LYS A 66 10.66 -10.56 -3.22
C LYS A 66 9.56 -10.84 -4.26
N ALA A 67 8.30 -10.57 -3.93
CA ALA A 67 7.19 -10.73 -4.85
C ALA A 67 7.29 -9.75 -6.04
N LEU A 68 7.68 -8.51 -5.79
CA LEU A 68 7.90 -7.52 -6.85
C LEU A 68 9.02 -7.93 -7.81
N HIS A 69 10.13 -8.48 -7.32
CA HIS A 69 11.17 -9.06 -8.18
C HIS A 69 10.70 -10.25 -9.02
N ALA A 70 9.65 -10.95 -8.57
CA ALA A 70 9.01 -12.02 -9.33
C ALA A 70 7.91 -11.51 -10.30
N GLY A 71 7.78 -10.20 -10.49
CA GLY A 71 6.78 -9.60 -11.38
C GLY A 71 5.36 -9.63 -10.84
N ALA A 72 5.17 -9.49 -9.52
CA ALA A 72 3.86 -9.54 -8.90
C ALA A 72 2.88 -8.51 -9.48
N VAL A 73 1.61 -8.91 -9.57
CA VAL A 73 0.51 -8.01 -9.88
C VAL A 73 0.09 -7.25 -8.63
N ILE A 74 -0.12 -5.94 -8.75
CA ILE A 74 -0.72 -5.13 -7.68
C ILE A 74 -2.20 -4.89 -8.04
N VAL A 75 -3.11 -5.33 -7.17
CA VAL A 75 -4.55 -5.06 -7.34
C VAL A 75 -4.98 -4.02 -6.32
N THR A 76 -5.60 -2.94 -6.80
CA THR A 76 -6.08 -1.83 -5.95
C THR A 76 -7.60 -1.81 -5.86
N ASP A 77 -8.14 -1.29 -4.76
CA ASP A 77 -9.57 -1.09 -4.55
C ASP A 77 -10.10 0.23 -5.16
N THR A 78 -9.22 1.07 -5.71
CA THR A 78 -9.60 2.32 -6.39
C THR A 78 -8.71 2.62 -7.59
N ASN A 79 -9.29 3.22 -8.63
CA ASN A 79 -8.50 3.73 -9.76
C ASN A 79 -7.54 4.84 -9.34
N MET A 80 -7.86 5.60 -8.28
CA MET A 80 -6.98 6.63 -7.74
C MET A 80 -5.68 6.02 -7.19
N ALA A 81 -5.77 4.94 -6.41
CA ALA A 81 -4.58 4.23 -5.91
C ALA A 81 -3.75 3.67 -7.07
N MET A 82 -4.41 3.02 -8.05
CA MET A 82 -3.74 2.49 -9.25
C MET A 82 -3.03 3.59 -10.05
N ALA A 83 -3.68 4.73 -10.23
CA ALA A 83 -3.09 5.87 -10.95
C ALA A 83 -1.86 6.46 -10.25
N GLY A 84 -1.83 6.39 -8.92
CA GLY A 84 -0.71 6.86 -8.08
C GLY A 84 0.50 5.94 -8.06
N ILE A 85 0.39 4.69 -8.52
CA ILE A 85 1.50 3.74 -8.58
C ILE A 85 2.45 4.09 -9.73
N THR A 86 3.76 4.10 -9.43
CA THR A 86 4.83 4.37 -10.40
C THR A 86 4.89 3.29 -11.48
N LYS A 87 4.55 3.65 -12.70
CA LYS A 87 4.58 2.73 -13.84
C LYS A 87 6.01 2.33 -14.25
N PRO A 88 6.96 3.29 -14.43
CA PRO A 88 8.31 2.94 -14.83
C PRO A 88 9.02 2.01 -13.85
N GLY A 89 8.82 2.21 -12.53
CA GLY A 89 9.39 1.33 -11.52
C GLY A 89 8.79 -0.07 -11.54
N LEU A 90 7.49 -0.17 -11.75
CA LEU A 90 6.78 -1.46 -11.81
C LEU A 90 7.13 -2.23 -13.09
N GLU A 91 7.20 -1.54 -14.24
CA GLU A 91 7.63 -2.12 -15.53
C GLU A 91 9.06 -2.67 -15.48
N LYS A 92 9.98 -1.95 -14.80
CA LYS A 92 11.37 -2.42 -14.59
C LYS A 92 11.43 -3.77 -13.87
N LEU A 93 10.42 -4.07 -13.03
CA LEU A 93 10.30 -5.32 -12.28
C LEU A 93 9.45 -6.37 -13.01
N GLY A 94 8.95 -6.08 -14.22
CA GLY A 94 8.04 -6.96 -14.95
C GLY A 94 6.65 -7.10 -14.31
N GLY A 95 6.32 -6.23 -13.35
CA GLY A 95 5.04 -6.23 -12.66
C GLY A 95 3.97 -5.38 -13.38
N THR A 96 2.73 -5.55 -12.96
CA THR A 96 1.58 -4.78 -13.46
C THR A 96 0.68 -4.33 -12.31
N ALA A 97 -0.16 -3.32 -12.56
CA ALA A 97 -1.18 -2.89 -11.61
C ALA A 97 -2.56 -2.85 -12.29
N CYS A 98 -3.58 -3.32 -11.57
CA CYS A 98 -4.96 -3.30 -12.06
C CYS A 98 -5.95 -2.90 -10.96
N CYS A 99 -7.17 -2.53 -11.41
CA CYS A 99 -8.29 -2.20 -10.53
C CYS A 99 -9.59 -2.64 -11.20
N TYR A 100 -10.35 -3.49 -10.53
CA TYR A 100 -11.60 -4.07 -11.07
C TYR A 100 -12.85 -3.22 -10.79
N MET A 101 -12.71 -2.04 -10.17
CA MET A 101 -13.86 -1.21 -9.76
C MET A 101 -14.71 -0.67 -10.92
N ALA A 102 -14.11 -0.53 -12.11
CA ALA A 102 -14.80 -0.09 -13.31
C ALA A 102 -15.26 -1.26 -14.20
N ASP A 103 -14.98 -2.51 -13.82
CA ASP A 103 -15.34 -3.70 -14.58
C ASP A 103 -16.88 -3.91 -14.55
N PRO A 104 -17.54 -4.01 -15.72
CA PRO A 104 -18.99 -4.27 -15.79
C PRO A 104 -19.40 -5.59 -15.14
N GLU A 105 -18.57 -6.63 -15.22
CA GLU A 105 -18.84 -7.93 -14.61
C GLU A 105 -18.84 -7.84 -13.07
N VAL A 106 -17.90 -7.06 -12.52
CA VAL A 106 -17.84 -6.77 -11.08
C VAL A 106 -19.08 -5.99 -10.63
N ALA A 107 -19.54 -5.02 -11.43
CA ALA A 107 -20.75 -4.27 -11.13
C ALA A 107 -21.99 -5.17 -11.14
N ALA A 108 -22.11 -6.08 -12.12
CA ALA A 108 -23.21 -7.04 -12.22
C ALA A 108 -23.18 -8.03 -11.04
N ALA A 109 -22.05 -8.64 -10.75
CA ALA A 109 -21.88 -9.57 -9.64
C ALA A 109 -22.19 -8.95 -8.28
N ALA A 110 -21.77 -7.70 -8.06
CA ALA A 110 -22.08 -6.96 -6.83
C ALA A 110 -23.59 -6.73 -6.67
N LYS A 111 -24.29 -6.38 -7.75
CA LYS A 111 -25.73 -6.17 -7.76
C LYS A 111 -26.49 -7.48 -7.49
N GLU A 112 -26.11 -8.56 -8.16
CA GLU A 112 -26.71 -9.89 -7.99
C GLU A 112 -26.54 -10.42 -6.56
N ALA A 113 -25.33 -10.28 -5.99
CA ALA A 113 -25.03 -10.72 -4.65
C ALA A 113 -25.49 -9.76 -3.53
N GLY A 114 -26.11 -8.62 -3.86
CA GLY A 114 -26.56 -7.63 -2.88
C GLY A 114 -25.41 -7.04 -2.05
N THR A 115 -24.23 -6.87 -2.65
CA THR A 115 -23.01 -6.42 -1.97
C THR A 115 -22.36 -5.21 -2.65
N THR A 116 -21.22 -4.73 -2.12
CA THR A 116 -20.48 -3.61 -2.70
C THR A 116 -19.61 -4.07 -3.86
N ARG A 117 -19.32 -3.15 -4.83
CA ARG A 117 -18.35 -3.42 -5.89
C ARG A 117 -16.95 -3.76 -5.34
N ALA A 118 -16.56 -3.17 -4.21
CA ALA A 118 -15.28 -3.46 -3.58
C ALA A 118 -15.18 -4.93 -3.12
N VAL A 119 -16.26 -5.50 -2.58
CA VAL A 119 -16.34 -6.93 -2.24
C VAL A 119 -16.20 -7.80 -3.48
N ALA A 120 -16.98 -7.53 -4.53
CA ALA A 120 -16.94 -8.30 -5.78
C ALA A 120 -15.56 -8.17 -6.46
N ALA A 121 -14.97 -6.96 -6.47
CA ALA A 121 -13.64 -6.71 -7.02
C ALA A 121 -12.55 -7.53 -6.32
N MET A 122 -12.56 -7.60 -4.98
CA MET A 122 -11.57 -8.40 -4.23
C MET A 122 -11.79 -9.90 -4.41
N LYS A 123 -13.02 -10.36 -4.58
CA LYS A 123 -13.29 -11.77 -4.95
C LYS A 123 -12.71 -12.11 -6.31
N LYS A 124 -12.93 -11.25 -7.32
CA LYS A 124 -12.34 -11.42 -8.67
C LYS A 124 -10.80 -11.38 -8.59
N ALA A 125 -10.23 -10.42 -7.84
CA ALA A 125 -8.79 -10.32 -7.64
C ALA A 125 -8.17 -11.61 -7.08
N ALA A 126 -8.81 -12.22 -6.09
CA ALA A 126 -8.33 -13.46 -5.49
C ALA A 126 -8.40 -14.67 -6.44
N GLN A 127 -9.37 -14.68 -7.35
CA GLN A 127 -9.52 -15.73 -8.36
C GLN A 127 -8.49 -15.60 -9.50
N GLU A 128 -8.32 -14.39 -10.02
CA GLU A 128 -7.43 -14.14 -11.16
C GLU A 128 -5.96 -14.01 -10.76
N HIS A 129 -5.69 -13.48 -9.55
CA HIS A 129 -4.35 -13.17 -9.05
C HIS A 129 -4.17 -13.61 -7.59
N PRO A 130 -4.21 -14.90 -7.26
CA PRO A 130 -4.17 -15.39 -5.88
C PRO A 130 -2.87 -15.03 -5.13
N GLY A 131 -1.77 -14.78 -5.86
CA GLY A 131 -0.49 -14.35 -5.32
C GLY A 131 -0.22 -12.85 -5.44
N ALA A 132 -1.24 -12.02 -5.70
CA ALA A 132 -1.07 -10.57 -5.88
C ALA A 132 -0.69 -9.84 -4.59
N ILE A 133 -0.22 -8.61 -4.76
CA ILE A 133 -0.21 -7.59 -3.72
C ILE A 133 -1.58 -6.90 -3.76
N LEU A 134 -2.37 -7.03 -2.70
CA LEU A 134 -3.70 -6.43 -2.59
C LEU A 134 -3.61 -5.11 -1.82
N ALA A 135 -3.90 -3.98 -2.49
CA ALA A 135 -3.76 -2.64 -1.90
C ALA A 135 -5.14 -1.96 -1.76
N VAL A 136 -5.60 -1.85 -0.51
CA VAL A 136 -6.91 -1.29 -0.16
C VAL A 136 -6.72 0.07 0.52
N GLY A 137 -7.12 1.14 -0.16
CA GLY A 137 -7.01 2.52 0.32
C GLY A 137 -8.36 3.19 0.65
N ASN A 138 -9.48 2.55 0.32
CA ASN A 138 -10.79 3.19 0.48
C ASN A 138 -11.85 2.31 1.16
N ALA A 139 -12.00 1.05 0.78
CA ALA A 139 -13.16 0.26 1.17
C ALA A 139 -12.87 -0.70 2.35
N PRO A 140 -13.42 -0.44 3.57
CA PRO A 140 -13.31 -1.38 4.69
C PRO A 140 -13.88 -2.77 4.37
N THR A 141 -14.94 -2.83 3.57
CA THR A 141 -15.56 -4.09 3.13
C THR A 141 -14.63 -4.95 2.26
N ALA A 142 -13.71 -4.33 1.52
CA ALA A 142 -12.67 -5.05 0.80
C ALA A 142 -11.72 -5.78 1.76
N LEU A 143 -11.31 -5.14 2.87
CA LEU A 143 -10.46 -5.79 3.88
C LEU A 143 -11.15 -6.97 4.55
N LEU A 144 -12.42 -6.84 4.88
CA LEU A 144 -13.21 -7.95 5.46
C LEU A 144 -13.28 -9.14 4.50
N THR A 145 -13.52 -8.87 3.20
CA THR A 145 -13.53 -9.91 2.16
C THR A 145 -12.16 -10.58 2.02
N ILE A 146 -11.06 -9.81 2.01
CA ILE A 146 -9.70 -10.39 1.93
C ILE A 146 -9.44 -11.27 3.16
N ALA A 147 -9.82 -10.83 4.37
CA ALA A 147 -9.67 -11.61 5.58
C ALA A 147 -10.42 -12.97 5.50
N GLU A 148 -11.66 -12.96 5.05
CA GLU A 148 -12.48 -14.18 4.84
C GLU A 148 -11.83 -15.12 3.80
N GLN A 149 -11.27 -14.57 2.74
CA GLN A 149 -10.58 -15.35 1.71
C GLN A 149 -9.27 -15.95 2.22
N ILE A 150 -8.50 -15.22 3.06
CA ILE A 150 -7.30 -15.76 3.72
C ILE A 150 -7.67 -16.91 4.66
N GLU A 151 -8.75 -16.78 5.44
CA GLU A 151 -9.30 -17.86 6.26
C GLU A 151 -9.70 -19.08 5.44
N SER A 152 -10.13 -18.86 4.19
CA SER A 152 -10.51 -19.90 3.21
C SER A 152 -9.34 -20.42 2.37
N GLY A 153 -8.11 -19.97 2.62
CA GLY A 153 -6.91 -20.53 1.97
C GLY A 153 -6.19 -19.60 0.99
N LEU A 154 -6.68 -18.37 0.73
CA LEU A 154 -5.96 -17.39 -0.09
C LEU A 154 -4.62 -17.03 0.57
N ARG A 155 -3.58 -16.90 -0.24
CA ARG A 155 -2.23 -16.51 0.22
C ARG A 155 -1.65 -15.42 -0.69
N PRO A 156 -2.10 -14.17 -0.56
CA PRO A 156 -1.55 -13.04 -1.30
C PRO A 156 -0.10 -12.80 -0.88
N ALA A 157 0.69 -12.24 -1.79
CA ALA A 157 2.09 -11.89 -1.50
C ALA A 157 2.20 -10.78 -0.44
N LEU A 158 1.24 -9.86 -0.42
CA LEU A 158 1.11 -8.80 0.58
C LEU A 158 -0.33 -8.27 0.61
N VAL A 159 -0.80 -7.86 1.78
CA VAL A 159 -2.00 -7.01 1.91
C VAL A 159 -1.62 -5.65 2.47
N ILE A 160 -1.95 -4.58 1.74
CA ILE A 160 -1.85 -3.19 2.20
C ILE A 160 -3.25 -2.76 2.61
N GLY A 161 -3.48 -2.63 3.93
CA GLY A 161 -4.78 -2.31 4.51
C GLY A 161 -4.82 -0.89 5.09
N VAL A 162 -5.08 0.10 4.25
CA VAL A 162 -5.04 1.51 4.65
C VAL A 162 -6.30 2.30 4.24
N PRO A 163 -7.53 1.73 4.34
CA PRO A 163 -8.71 2.52 4.04
C PRO A 163 -8.89 3.67 5.02
N VAL A 164 -9.39 4.81 4.51
CA VAL A 164 -9.74 5.98 5.31
C VAL A 164 -11.24 5.98 5.60
N GLY A 165 -11.67 6.47 6.77
CA GLY A 165 -13.10 6.69 7.02
C GLY A 165 -13.53 6.51 8.49
N PHE A 166 -14.84 6.38 8.67
CA PHE A 166 -15.47 6.39 9.99
C PHE A 166 -16.27 5.14 10.32
N VAL A 167 -16.81 4.44 9.31
CA VAL A 167 -17.69 3.27 9.50
C VAL A 167 -16.93 1.99 9.21
N ASN A 168 -16.81 1.12 10.18
CA ASN A 168 -16.14 -0.20 10.11
C ASN A 168 -14.66 -0.14 9.68
N VAL A 169 -14.02 1.05 9.70
CA VAL A 169 -12.63 1.21 9.24
C VAL A 169 -11.66 0.58 10.22
N VAL A 170 -11.80 0.91 11.51
CA VAL A 170 -10.91 0.41 12.57
C VAL A 170 -11.04 -1.11 12.69
N GLU A 171 -12.28 -1.58 12.83
CA GLU A 171 -12.60 -3.01 13.00
C GLU A 171 -12.14 -3.86 11.82
N SER A 172 -12.27 -3.35 10.59
CA SER A 172 -11.81 -4.06 9.40
C SER A 172 -10.29 -4.22 9.33
N LYS A 173 -9.56 -3.20 9.76
CA LYS A 173 -8.09 -3.22 9.82
C LYS A 173 -7.58 -4.15 10.91
N GLU A 174 -8.14 -4.07 12.11
CA GLU A 174 -7.80 -4.94 13.24
C GLU A 174 -8.07 -6.41 12.89
N ARG A 175 -9.26 -6.71 12.32
CA ARG A 175 -9.59 -8.07 11.87
C ARG A 175 -8.62 -8.56 10.79
N LEU A 176 -8.37 -7.76 9.75
CA LEU A 176 -7.44 -8.15 8.69
C LEU A 176 -6.06 -8.45 9.26
N PHE A 177 -5.52 -7.55 10.09
CA PHE A 177 -4.18 -7.69 10.64
C PHE A 177 -4.07 -8.98 11.48
N ALA A 178 -5.02 -9.22 12.38
CA ALA A 178 -5.06 -10.45 13.20
C ALA A 178 -5.15 -11.72 12.33
N VAL A 179 -5.94 -11.70 11.25
CA VAL A 179 -6.02 -12.84 10.31
C VAL A 179 -4.69 -13.02 9.58
N CYS A 180 -4.07 -11.95 9.10
CA CYS A 180 -2.76 -12.02 8.44
C CYS A 180 -1.68 -12.59 9.38
N GLU A 181 -1.60 -12.14 10.63
CA GLU A 181 -0.68 -12.71 11.63
C GLU A 181 -0.96 -14.20 11.86
N LYS A 182 -2.22 -14.58 12.09
CA LYS A 182 -2.61 -15.97 12.35
C LYS A 182 -2.25 -16.93 11.22
N TYR A 183 -2.39 -16.49 9.98
CA TYR A 183 -2.16 -17.34 8.79
C TYR A 183 -0.81 -17.10 8.10
N GLY A 184 0.06 -16.26 8.69
CA GLY A 184 1.39 -15.96 8.15
C GLY A 184 1.38 -15.21 6.82
N VAL A 185 0.34 -14.40 6.57
CA VAL A 185 0.22 -13.57 5.37
C VAL A 185 0.91 -12.22 5.62
N PRO A 186 1.81 -11.77 4.73
CA PRO A 186 2.42 -10.46 4.85
C PRO A 186 1.37 -9.33 4.80
N ALA A 187 1.45 -8.37 5.71
CA ALA A 187 0.54 -7.23 5.73
C ALA A 187 1.20 -5.94 6.22
N ILE A 188 0.77 -4.82 5.66
CA ILE A 188 1.08 -3.45 6.11
C ILE A 188 -0.26 -2.73 6.30
N VAL A 189 -0.55 -2.32 7.53
CA VAL A 189 -1.86 -1.76 7.89
C VAL A 189 -1.67 -0.43 8.64
N ALA A 190 -2.39 0.61 8.23
CA ALA A 190 -2.46 1.86 9.00
C ALA A 190 -3.60 1.79 10.01
N MET A 191 -3.31 1.52 11.27
CA MET A 191 -4.31 1.41 12.33
C MET A 191 -5.07 2.71 12.55
N GLY A 192 -6.28 2.60 13.13
CA GLY A 192 -7.17 3.74 13.32
C GLY A 192 -7.88 4.19 12.03
N ARG A 193 -8.30 5.45 11.97
CA ARG A 193 -9.17 5.98 10.91
C ARG A 193 -8.43 6.59 9.72
N LYS A 194 -7.13 6.89 9.86
CA LYS A 194 -6.30 7.50 8.82
C LYS A 194 -5.95 6.48 7.73
N GLY A 195 -5.80 7.00 6.52
CA GLY A 195 -5.48 6.19 5.35
C GLY A 195 -5.83 6.94 4.07
N GLY A 196 -6.07 6.18 3.00
CA GLY A 196 -6.49 6.74 1.71
C GLY A 196 -5.81 6.07 0.53
N SER A 197 -6.37 6.29 -0.67
CA SER A 197 -5.79 5.79 -1.92
C SER A 197 -4.38 6.33 -2.18
N ASN A 198 -4.08 7.56 -1.75
CA ASN A 198 -2.74 8.15 -1.79
C ASN A 198 -1.76 7.42 -0.85
N VAL A 199 -2.22 7.01 0.33
CA VAL A 199 -1.41 6.24 1.29
C VAL A 199 -1.12 4.84 0.73
N ALA A 200 -2.13 4.16 0.16
CA ALA A 200 -1.94 2.88 -0.50
C ALA A 200 -0.91 2.97 -1.64
N ALA A 201 -1.04 3.98 -2.51
CA ALA A 201 -0.09 4.22 -3.59
C ALA A 201 1.32 4.57 -3.07
N ALA A 202 1.43 5.35 -1.99
CA ALA A 202 2.71 5.69 -1.37
C ALA A 202 3.45 4.46 -0.84
N ILE A 203 2.74 3.53 -0.18
CA ILE A 203 3.31 2.26 0.28
C ILE A 203 3.75 1.41 -0.91
N CYS A 204 2.91 1.25 -1.94
CA CYS A 204 3.28 0.55 -3.16
C CYS A 204 4.55 1.15 -3.79
N ASN A 205 4.63 2.48 -3.90
CA ASN A 205 5.78 3.15 -4.48
C ASN A 205 7.05 2.98 -3.64
N ALA A 206 6.96 3.03 -2.31
CA ALA A 206 8.11 2.75 -1.44
C ALA A 206 8.67 1.34 -1.67
N LEU A 207 7.78 0.33 -1.76
CA LEU A 207 8.17 -1.06 -2.01
C LEU A 207 8.75 -1.25 -3.42
N ILE A 208 8.15 -0.63 -4.44
CA ILE A 208 8.64 -0.67 -5.82
C ILE A 208 10.01 0.00 -5.92
N TYR A 209 10.19 1.19 -5.31
CA TYR A 209 11.48 1.88 -5.32
C TYR A 209 12.56 1.10 -4.57
N SER A 210 12.20 0.42 -3.48
CA SER A 210 13.13 -0.47 -2.78
C SER A 210 13.54 -1.66 -3.66
N ALA A 211 12.58 -2.33 -4.31
CA ALA A 211 12.83 -3.47 -5.17
C ALA A 211 13.60 -3.09 -6.45
N ALA A 212 13.29 -1.95 -7.06
CA ALA A 212 13.92 -1.49 -8.31
C ALA A 212 15.22 -0.71 -8.11
N GLU A 213 15.70 -0.57 -6.86
CA GLU A 213 16.87 0.27 -6.50
C GLU A 213 16.70 1.72 -6.93
N MET A 214 15.51 2.30 -6.72
CA MET A 214 15.10 3.62 -7.16
C MET A 214 14.74 4.56 -5.99
N LEU A 215 15.21 4.27 -4.77
CA LEU A 215 14.94 5.11 -3.59
C LEU A 215 15.54 6.51 -3.77
N ASP A 216 16.75 6.61 -4.32
CA ASP A 216 17.30 7.92 -4.69
C ASP A 216 16.57 8.47 -5.93
N PRO A 217 16.11 9.75 -5.89
CA PRO A 217 15.42 10.38 -7.01
C PRO A 217 16.20 10.38 -8.33
N SER A 218 17.53 10.44 -8.29
CA SER A 218 18.35 10.42 -9.51
C SER A 218 18.22 9.10 -10.27
N ALA A 219 17.99 7.97 -9.57
CA ALA A 219 17.76 6.67 -10.20
C ALA A 219 16.43 6.61 -10.97
N ARG A 220 15.53 7.60 -10.78
CA ARG A 220 14.27 7.79 -11.49
C ARG A 220 14.37 8.79 -12.65
N GLY A 221 15.59 9.24 -12.99
CA GLY A 221 15.84 10.22 -14.06
C GLY A 221 15.54 11.68 -13.66
N TRP A 222 15.33 11.97 -12.38
CA TRP A 222 15.14 13.32 -11.88
C TRP A 222 16.50 14.01 -11.71
N LYS A 223 16.56 15.26 -12.19
CA LYS A 223 17.74 16.12 -12.05
C LYS A 223 17.52 17.12 -10.94
#